data_991d4a79d4af80a0541c94c586594b5a
#
_entry.id   991d4a79d4af80a0541c94c586594b5a
#
_cell.length_a   1.000
_cell.length_b   1.000
_cell.length_c   1.000
_cell.angle_alpha   90.00
_cell.angle_beta   90.00
_cell.angle_gamma   90.00
#
_symmetry.space_group_name_H-M   'P 1'
#
loop_
_entity.id
_entity.type
_entity.pdbx_description
1 polymer ?
#
loop_
_entity_poly.entity_id
_entity_poly.type
_entity_poly.pdbx_seq_one_letter_code
_entity_poly.pdbx_strand_id
1 'polypeptide(L)'
;MKKKQIIYLFLVVCLGAFYGCSQEGFDTYQSENYIHFNKSENDSTTFSFAYDPSLTEGEVNIKLNIISRLEDRDRHFSVKFVPEESTAKEGVDFNVSTDELIVKANDSIGYLKVHVMKSASLSGKSVKAIFAVQESSDFKPGLINNRKAKLVITDKLTQPTWWDAWHISSGLGIYSDKKFRLFIQVTGKDDLTLVKDGGKMEYSDMRGYVTMFKYWLIEHPQTEDNGEQMTVPIVG
;
A
#
# COMPACT_ATOMS: atom_id res chain seq x y z
N MET A 1 -44.87 72.65 -12.77
CA MET A 1 -44.71 71.91 -11.51
C MET A 1 -44.48 70.40 -11.66
N LYS A 2 -45.05 69.74 -12.65
CA LYS A 2 -44.94 68.22 -12.80
C LYS A 2 -43.55 67.69 -13.12
N LYS A 3 -42.69 68.35 -13.89
CA LYS A 3 -41.35 67.88 -14.24
C LYS A 3 -40.36 67.79 -13.05
N LYS A 4 -40.42 68.77 -12.15
CA LYS A 4 -39.55 68.77 -10.95
C LYS A 4 -39.94 67.65 -9.97
N GLN A 5 -41.19 67.30 -9.85
CA GLN A 5 -41.66 66.22 -8.98
C GLN A 5 -41.23 64.87 -9.49
N ILE A 6 -41.17 64.61 -10.80
CA ILE A 6 -40.72 63.37 -11.43
C ILE A 6 -39.21 63.20 -11.22
N ILE A 7 -38.44 64.29 -11.29
CA ILE A 7 -36.98 64.23 -11.05
C ILE A 7 -36.68 63.88 -9.59
N TYR A 8 -37.42 64.44 -8.63
CA TYR A 8 -37.26 64.07 -7.21
C TYR A 8 -37.65 62.63 -6.92
N LEU A 9 -38.73 62.13 -7.56
CA LEU A 9 -39.16 60.76 -7.41
C LEU A 9 -38.08 59.79 -7.95
N PHE A 10 -37.45 60.08 -9.09
CA PHE A 10 -36.40 59.33 -9.68
C PHE A 10 -35.11 59.34 -8.84
N LEU A 11 -34.78 60.46 -8.24
CA LEU A 11 -33.62 60.60 -7.35
C LEU A 11 -33.77 59.79 -6.05
N VAL A 12 -34.98 59.74 -5.49
CA VAL A 12 -35.26 58.92 -4.29
C VAL A 12 -35.23 57.44 -4.58
N VAL A 13 -35.72 57.01 -5.75
CA VAL A 13 -35.66 55.62 -6.17
C VAL A 13 -34.18 55.15 -6.43
N CYS A 14 -33.38 56.07 -7.02
CA CYS A 14 -31.95 55.75 -7.21
C CYS A 14 -31.14 55.69 -5.90
N LEU A 15 -31.46 56.52 -4.91
CA LEU A 15 -30.84 56.47 -3.59
C LEU A 15 -31.22 55.19 -2.80
N GLY A 16 -32.44 54.65 -3.03
CA GLY A 16 -32.90 53.41 -2.40
C GLY A 16 -32.25 52.14 -2.95
N ALA A 17 -31.71 52.22 -4.19
CA ALA A 17 -31.08 51.06 -4.82
C ALA A 17 -29.65 50.74 -4.30
N PHE A 18 -29.04 51.60 -3.50
CA PHE A 18 -27.72 51.39 -2.91
C PHE A 18 -27.71 50.70 -1.53
N TYR A 19 -28.91 50.42 -0.98
CA TYR A 19 -29.02 49.75 0.33
C TYR A 19 -29.22 48.24 0.24
N GLY A 20 -28.95 47.62 -0.90
CA GLY A 20 -29.17 46.22 -1.10
C GLY A 20 -27.91 45.49 -1.49
N CYS A 21 -27.00 45.23 -0.59
CA CYS A 21 -26.12 44.04 -0.48
C CYS A 21 -25.16 44.25 0.69
N SER A 22 -25.61 44.00 1.91
CA SER A 22 -24.67 43.49 2.89
C SER A 22 -24.31 42.10 2.38
N GLN A 23 -23.12 41.94 1.76
CA GLN A 23 -22.50 40.66 1.64
C GLN A 23 -22.34 40.14 3.08
N GLU A 24 -23.27 39.26 3.50
CA GLU A 24 -22.96 38.37 4.64
C GLU A 24 -21.65 37.75 4.27
N GLY A 25 -20.63 38.00 5.07
CA GLY A 25 -19.30 37.38 4.86
C GLY A 25 -19.56 35.90 4.73
N PHE A 26 -19.02 35.28 3.66
CA PHE A 26 -19.02 33.83 3.55
C PHE A 26 -18.45 33.33 4.87
N ASP A 27 -19.29 32.69 5.70
CA ASP A 27 -18.81 31.96 6.84
C ASP A 27 -17.73 31.03 6.29
N THR A 28 -16.49 31.31 6.65
CA THR A 28 -15.36 30.44 6.25
C THR A 28 -15.69 29.10 6.86
N TYR A 29 -16.09 28.14 6.00
CA TYR A 29 -16.40 26.79 6.40
C TYR A 29 -15.19 26.27 7.19
N GLN A 30 -15.29 26.31 8.51
CA GLN A 30 -14.31 25.72 9.41
C GLN A 30 -14.58 24.21 9.39
N SER A 31 -14.12 23.54 8.33
CA SER A 31 -14.12 22.09 8.32
C SER A 31 -13.12 21.60 9.35
N GLU A 32 -13.59 20.73 10.22
CA GLU A 32 -12.70 19.96 11.07
C GLU A 32 -11.69 19.20 10.17
N ASN A 33 -10.48 19.03 10.67
CA ASN A 33 -9.44 18.29 9.96
C ASN A 33 -9.64 16.80 10.20
N TYR A 34 -9.73 16.02 9.13
CA TYR A 34 -9.86 14.56 9.19
C TYR A 34 -8.67 13.88 8.53
N ILE A 35 -8.31 12.71 9.07
CA ILE A 35 -7.30 11.83 8.49
C ILE A 35 -7.81 10.40 8.42
N HIS A 36 -7.43 9.66 7.39
CA HIS A 36 -7.82 8.27 7.19
C HIS A 36 -6.81 7.55 6.31
N PHE A 37 -6.74 6.22 6.40
CA PHE A 37 -5.88 5.43 5.53
C PHE A 37 -6.32 5.52 4.07
N ASN A 38 -5.36 5.47 3.15
CA ASN A 38 -5.64 5.53 1.71
C ASN A 38 -6.43 4.30 1.21
N LYS A 39 -6.15 3.13 1.78
CA LYS A 39 -6.87 1.88 1.48
C LYS A 39 -7.98 1.65 2.50
N SER A 40 -9.07 1.01 2.08
CA SER A 40 -10.14 0.57 2.98
C SER A 40 -9.66 -0.58 3.89
N GLU A 41 -10.40 -0.85 4.97
CA GLU A 41 -10.09 -1.97 5.87
C GLU A 41 -10.20 -3.36 5.19
N ASN A 42 -10.93 -3.46 4.07
CA ASN A 42 -11.05 -4.69 3.29
C ASN A 42 -9.82 -4.96 2.43
N ASP A 43 -9.07 -3.91 2.07
CA ASP A 43 -7.81 -4.02 1.35
C ASP A 43 -6.65 -4.29 2.31
N SER A 44 -5.55 -4.81 1.78
CA SER A 44 -4.34 -5.02 2.56
C SER A 44 -3.12 -4.38 1.90
N THR A 45 -2.20 -3.95 2.73
CA THR A 45 -0.81 -3.74 2.33
C THR A 45 -0.07 -5.01 2.69
N THR A 46 0.72 -5.56 1.77
CA THR A 46 1.44 -6.83 2.00
C THR A 46 2.94 -6.58 1.91
N PHE A 47 3.68 -7.15 2.87
CA PHE A 47 5.13 -7.27 2.81
C PHE A 47 5.50 -8.75 2.83
N SER A 48 6.36 -9.17 1.91
CA SER A 48 6.76 -10.57 1.78
C SER A 48 8.26 -10.74 1.92
N PHE A 49 8.67 -11.61 2.83
CA PHE A 49 10.04 -12.11 2.94
C PHE A 49 10.31 -13.30 2.02
N ALA A 50 9.29 -13.81 1.34
CA ALA A 50 9.38 -15.06 0.61
C ALA A 50 10.24 -14.95 -0.66
N TYR A 51 10.31 -13.75 -1.25
CA TYR A 51 11.02 -13.51 -2.51
C TYR A 51 12.53 -13.26 -2.32
N ASP A 52 12.97 -12.90 -1.14
CA ASP A 52 14.39 -12.75 -0.80
C ASP A 52 14.69 -13.50 0.51
N PRO A 53 15.29 -14.71 0.43
CA PRO A 53 15.61 -15.49 1.62
C PRO A 53 16.61 -14.82 2.58
N SER A 54 17.42 -13.88 2.08
CA SER A 54 18.41 -13.15 2.89
C SER A 54 17.79 -12.01 3.69
N LEU A 55 16.57 -11.58 3.32
CA LEU A 55 15.88 -10.45 3.94
C LEU A 55 15.36 -10.88 5.32
N THR A 56 15.81 -10.19 6.36
CA THR A 56 15.42 -10.43 7.76
C THR A 56 14.52 -9.34 8.31
N GLU A 57 14.50 -8.17 7.69
CA GLU A 57 13.72 -7.01 8.09
C GLU A 57 13.40 -6.12 6.88
N GLY A 58 12.45 -5.20 7.03
CA GLY A 58 12.09 -4.25 5.99
C GLY A 58 11.23 -3.10 6.52
N GLU A 59 10.90 -2.16 5.65
CA GLU A 59 10.04 -1.02 5.98
C GLU A 59 8.81 -0.99 5.08
N VAL A 60 7.66 -0.70 5.68
CA VAL A 60 6.38 -0.52 4.98
C VAL A 60 5.82 0.85 5.31
N ASN A 61 5.56 1.64 4.28
CA ASN A 61 4.94 2.95 4.40
C ASN A 61 3.44 2.86 4.06
N ILE A 62 2.58 2.88 5.09
CA ILE A 62 1.13 2.85 4.93
C ILE A 62 0.64 4.29 4.80
N LYS A 63 0.11 4.62 3.62
CA LYS A 63 -0.32 5.97 3.27
C LYS A 63 -1.63 6.35 3.97
N LEU A 64 -1.66 7.60 4.50
CA LEU A 64 -2.87 8.27 4.98
C LEU A 64 -3.14 9.51 4.13
N ASN A 65 -4.42 9.81 3.92
CA ASN A 65 -4.89 11.03 3.27
C ASN A 65 -5.59 11.91 4.31
N ILE A 66 -5.52 13.22 4.11
CA ILE A 66 -6.25 14.18 4.94
C ILE A 66 -7.44 14.79 4.17
N ILE A 67 -8.44 15.19 4.92
CA ILE A 67 -9.55 16.03 4.47
C ILE A 67 -9.47 17.29 5.32
N SER A 68 -8.74 18.30 4.85
CA SER A 68 -8.56 19.59 5.50
C SER A 68 -7.97 20.59 4.51
N ARG A 69 -7.88 21.85 4.90
CA ARG A 69 -7.04 22.83 4.21
C ARG A 69 -5.56 22.49 4.44
N LEU A 70 -4.71 22.86 3.48
CA LEU A 70 -3.27 22.81 3.69
C LEU A 70 -2.87 23.90 4.70
N GLU A 71 -1.94 23.55 5.58
CA GLU A 71 -1.39 24.46 6.58
C GLU A 71 0.13 24.55 6.41
N ASP A 72 0.72 25.69 6.73
CA ASP A 72 2.16 25.96 6.62
C ASP A 72 2.97 25.47 7.83
N ARG A 73 2.39 24.54 8.60
CA ARG A 73 3.02 23.88 9.75
C ARG A 73 2.87 22.36 9.67
N ASP A 74 3.76 21.67 10.34
CA ASP A 74 3.65 20.23 10.58
C ASP A 74 2.44 19.96 11.49
N ARG A 75 1.70 18.87 11.19
CA ARG A 75 0.49 18.45 11.91
C ARG A 75 0.64 17.01 12.36
N HIS A 76 0.33 16.76 13.62
CA HIS A 76 0.48 15.44 14.23
C HIS A 76 -0.81 14.63 14.09
N PHE A 77 -0.66 13.36 13.70
CA PHE A 77 -1.75 12.39 13.72
C PHE A 77 -1.45 11.26 14.69
N SER A 78 -2.47 10.46 15.04
CA SER A 78 -2.34 9.36 15.95
C SER A 78 -2.90 8.09 15.34
N VAL A 79 -2.15 6.99 15.49
CA VAL A 79 -2.53 5.65 15.06
C VAL A 79 -2.19 4.68 16.18
N LYS A 80 -3.09 3.74 16.48
CA LYS A 80 -2.80 2.65 17.41
C LYS A 80 -2.81 1.30 16.71
N PHE A 81 -2.01 0.37 17.18
CA PHE A 81 -2.11 -1.04 16.90
C PHE A 81 -3.35 -1.64 17.60
N VAL A 82 -4.06 -2.57 16.95
CA VAL A 82 -5.27 -3.23 17.45
C VAL A 82 -4.98 -4.73 17.65
N PRO A 83 -4.44 -5.13 18.82
CA PRO A 83 -4.00 -6.51 19.08
C PRO A 83 -5.13 -7.54 18.93
N GLU A 84 -6.35 -7.21 19.36
CA GLU A 84 -7.53 -8.10 19.37
C GLU A 84 -7.98 -8.51 17.96
N GLU A 85 -7.65 -7.71 16.94
CA GLU A 85 -7.97 -7.98 15.54
C GLU A 85 -6.76 -8.50 14.76
N SER A 86 -5.59 -8.58 15.40
CA SER A 86 -4.31 -8.91 14.80
C SER A 86 -3.86 -10.32 15.13
N THR A 87 -2.97 -10.86 14.29
CA THR A 87 -2.22 -12.10 14.60
C THR A 87 -0.72 -11.82 14.67
N ALA A 88 -0.27 -10.68 14.14
CA ALA A 88 1.09 -10.18 14.30
C ALA A 88 1.31 -9.63 15.71
N LYS A 89 2.53 -9.69 16.20
CA LYS A 89 2.93 -9.22 17.53
C LYS A 89 3.92 -8.08 17.39
N GLU A 90 3.59 -6.95 18.01
CA GLU A 90 4.51 -5.82 18.13
C GLU A 90 5.76 -6.22 18.93
N GLY A 91 6.93 -5.74 18.53
CA GLY A 91 8.21 -6.13 19.10
C GLY A 91 8.76 -7.47 18.61
N VAL A 92 7.98 -8.26 17.85
CA VAL A 92 8.37 -9.58 17.31
C VAL A 92 8.30 -9.61 15.80
N ASP A 93 7.14 -9.25 15.23
CA ASP A 93 6.88 -9.30 13.79
C ASP A 93 7.02 -7.91 13.16
N PHE A 94 6.83 -6.87 13.96
CA PHE A 94 6.95 -5.47 13.53
C PHE A 94 7.17 -4.51 14.70
N ASN A 95 7.62 -3.29 14.38
CA ASN A 95 7.59 -2.11 15.26
C ASN A 95 7.01 -0.92 14.49
N VAL A 96 6.37 0.01 15.22
CA VAL A 96 5.88 1.27 14.67
C VAL A 96 6.73 2.42 15.16
N SER A 97 7.17 3.31 14.24
CA SER A 97 7.82 4.56 14.62
C SER A 97 6.75 5.58 15.02
N THR A 98 6.61 5.82 16.32
CA THR A 98 5.63 6.79 16.85
C THR A 98 6.07 8.24 16.72
N ASP A 99 7.38 8.50 16.59
CA ASP A 99 7.95 9.86 16.55
C ASP A 99 7.75 10.55 15.19
N GLU A 100 7.31 9.81 14.17
CA GLU A 100 7.18 10.27 12.79
C GLU A 100 5.72 10.37 12.30
N LEU A 101 4.75 10.38 13.23
CA LEU A 101 3.33 10.49 12.88
C LEU A 101 2.95 11.93 12.55
N ILE A 102 3.53 12.46 11.47
CA ILE A 102 3.45 13.85 11.04
C ILE A 102 3.02 13.95 9.58
N VAL A 103 2.04 14.81 9.33
CA VAL A 103 1.76 15.37 8.00
C VAL A 103 2.56 16.65 7.87
N LYS A 104 3.48 16.72 6.93
CA LYS A 104 4.36 17.88 6.74
C LYS A 104 3.60 19.12 6.32
N ALA A 105 4.20 20.29 6.60
CA ALA A 105 3.68 21.59 6.15
C ALA A 105 3.36 21.57 4.65
N ASN A 106 2.19 22.10 4.28
CA ASN A 106 1.69 22.15 2.90
C ASN A 106 1.52 20.78 2.20
N ASP A 107 1.49 19.67 2.96
CA ASP A 107 1.22 18.34 2.44
C ASP A 107 -0.20 17.87 2.80
N SER A 108 -0.74 16.99 1.97
CA SER A 108 -2.04 16.34 2.14
C SER A 108 -1.92 14.83 2.45
N ILE A 109 -0.70 14.35 2.68
CA ILE A 109 -0.38 12.94 2.85
C ILE A 109 0.44 12.74 4.12
N GLY A 110 0.06 11.73 4.91
CA GLY A 110 0.87 11.18 6.00
C GLY A 110 1.28 9.75 5.70
N TYR A 111 2.29 9.25 6.40
CA TYR A 111 2.72 7.86 6.32
C TYR A 111 2.89 7.27 7.71
N LEU A 112 2.25 6.11 7.93
CA LEU A 112 2.57 5.25 9.05
C LEU A 112 3.73 4.36 8.62
N LYS A 113 4.91 4.57 9.19
CA LYS A 113 6.10 3.76 8.96
C LYS A 113 6.09 2.56 9.89
N VAL A 114 6.10 1.39 9.32
CA VAL A 114 6.12 0.11 10.04
C VAL A 114 7.39 -0.63 9.66
N HIS A 115 8.27 -0.83 10.63
CA HIS A 115 9.43 -1.69 10.49
C HIS A 115 8.99 -3.14 10.71
N VAL A 116 9.15 -4.00 9.70
CA VAL A 116 8.76 -5.41 9.75
C VAL A 116 9.97 -6.31 9.94
N MET A 117 9.81 -7.38 10.73
CA MET A 117 10.87 -8.30 11.09
C MET A 117 10.46 -9.74 10.75
N LYS A 118 11.41 -10.53 10.21
CA LYS A 118 11.21 -11.94 9.92
C LYS A 118 11.34 -12.74 11.21
N SER A 119 10.21 -13.01 11.86
CA SER A 119 10.17 -13.84 13.05
C SER A 119 10.11 -15.34 12.71
N ALA A 120 10.50 -16.19 13.66
CA ALA A 120 10.39 -17.65 13.50
C ALA A 120 8.94 -18.11 13.29
N SER A 121 7.96 -17.34 13.77
CA SER A 121 6.53 -17.64 13.61
C SER A 121 6.04 -17.50 12.17
N LEU A 122 6.79 -16.77 11.29
CA LEU A 122 6.44 -16.54 9.89
C LEU A 122 6.84 -17.69 8.95
N SER A 123 7.59 -18.70 9.41
CA SER A 123 8.06 -19.79 8.53
C SER A 123 6.91 -20.42 7.74
N GLY A 124 6.81 -20.13 6.43
CA GLY A 124 5.75 -20.58 5.54
C GLY A 124 4.34 -20.07 5.90
N LYS A 125 4.22 -19.02 6.70
CA LYS A 125 2.95 -18.48 7.21
C LYS A 125 2.82 -17.00 6.91
N SER A 126 1.64 -16.47 7.24
CA SER A 126 1.34 -15.03 7.19
C SER A 126 0.73 -14.59 8.51
N VAL A 127 1.10 -13.41 8.95
CA VAL A 127 0.47 -12.73 10.09
C VAL A 127 -0.10 -11.40 9.63
N LYS A 128 -1.11 -10.90 10.34
CA LYS A 128 -1.74 -9.60 10.04
C LYS A 128 -1.63 -8.67 11.22
N ALA A 129 -1.30 -7.41 10.97
CA ALA A 129 -1.38 -6.32 11.92
C ALA A 129 -2.49 -5.35 11.48
N ILE A 130 -3.35 -4.96 12.41
CA ILE A 130 -4.41 -3.97 12.21
C ILE A 130 -4.03 -2.70 12.94
N PHE A 131 -4.09 -1.58 12.23
CA PHE A 131 -3.85 -0.25 12.76
C PHE A 131 -5.12 0.57 12.65
N ALA A 132 -5.43 1.39 13.65
CA ALA A 132 -6.60 2.25 13.67
C ALA A 132 -6.21 3.71 13.92
N VAL A 133 -6.74 4.62 13.11
CA VAL A 133 -6.60 6.08 13.32
C VAL A 133 -7.28 6.44 14.64
N GLN A 134 -6.60 7.26 15.42
CA GLN A 134 -7.11 7.86 16.66
C GLN A 134 -7.25 9.36 16.50
N GLU A 135 -8.08 9.97 17.33
CA GLU A 135 -8.12 11.42 17.46
C GLU A 135 -6.79 11.96 17.98
N SER A 136 -6.34 13.07 17.42
CA SER A 136 -5.13 13.79 17.80
C SER A 136 -5.44 15.26 17.98
N SER A 137 -4.42 16.08 18.34
CA SER A 137 -4.55 17.52 18.43
C SER A 137 -4.97 18.20 17.10
N ASP A 138 -4.55 17.59 15.96
CA ASP A 138 -4.71 18.20 14.64
C ASP A 138 -5.75 17.50 13.77
N PHE A 139 -6.12 16.24 14.06
CA PHE A 139 -7.00 15.47 13.21
C PHE A 139 -7.99 14.60 13.98
N LYS A 140 -9.21 14.49 13.44
CA LYS A 140 -10.20 13.47 13.81
C LYS A 140 -10.18 12.30 12.82
N PRO A 141 -10.62 11.09 13.23
CA PRO A 141 -10.76 9.96 12.31
C PRO A 141 -11.77 10.26 11.17
N GLY A 142 -11.28 10.15 9.93
CA GLY A 142 -12.05 10.48 8.73
C GLY A 142 -13.02 9.38 8.28
N LEU A 143 -12.97 8.99 7.01
CA LEU A 143 -13.88 8.04 6.36
C LEU A 143 -13.97 6.72 7.14
N ILE A 144 -15.19 6.28 7.48
CA ILE A 144 -15.45 5.12 8.35
C ILE A 144 -14.73 3.87 7.84
N ASN A 145 -14.87 3.56 6.55
CA ASN A 145 -14.27 2.36 5.93
C ASN A 145 -12.74 2.43 5.80
N ASN A 146 -12.14 3.59 6.07
CA ASN A 146 -10.71 3.85 5.95
C ASN A 146 -10.08 4.22 7.30
N ARG A 147 -10.78 4.00 8.42
CA ARG A 147 -10.25 4.26 9.76
C ARG A 147 -9.28 3.18 10.23
N LYS A 148 -9.30 2.02 9.59
CA LYS A 148 -8.38 0.93 9.86
C LYS A 148 -7.57 0.57 8.62
N ALA A 149 -6.33 0.12 8.82
CA ALA A 149 -5.48 -0.45 7.80
C ALA A 149 -5.03 -1.84 8.22
N LYS A 150 -4.90 -2.73 7.24
CA LYS A 150 -4.43 -4.10 7.40
C LYS A 150 -3.06 -4.25 6.72
N LEU A 151 -2.04 -4.56 7.49
CA LEU A 151 -0.74 -5.01 7.02
C LEU A 151 -0.65 -6.53 7.13
N VAL A 152 -0.35 -7.19 6.04
CA VAL A 152 -0.04 -8.64 5.99
C VAL A 152 1.47 -8.79 5.84
N ILE A 153 2.10 -9.45 6.80
CA ILE A 153 3.51 -9.83 6.78
C ILE A 153 3.55 -11.33 6.50
N THR A 154 4.28 -11.74 5.47
CA THR A 154 4.27 -13.13 5.02
C THR A 154 5.66 -13.63 4.65
N ASP A 155 5.92 -14.92 4.91
CA ASP A 155 7.03 -15.68 4.35
C ASP A 155 6.50 -16.84 3.47
N LYS A 156 5.21 -16.78 3.13
CA LYS A 156 4.56 -17.75 2.26
C LYS A 156 4.67 -17.31 0.81
N LEU A 157 5.22 -18.16 -0.01
CA LEU A 157 5.10 -18.05 -1.46
C LEU A 157 3.72 -18.54 -1.91
N THR A 158 3.23 -17.93 -2.98
CA THR A 158 2.07 -18.41 -3.72
C THR A 158 2.50 -18.60 -5.16
N GLN A 159 1.98 -19.65 -5.81
CA GLN A 159 2.23 -19.86 -7.25
C GLN A 159 1.83 -18.60 -8.01
N PRO A 160 2.77 -17.93 -8.70
CA PRO A 160 2.45 -16.74 -9.50
C PRO A 160 1.59 -17.13 -10.71
N THR A 161 0.79 -16.19 -11.20
CA THR A 161 -0.09 -16.42 -12.36
C THR A 161 0.68 -16.74 -13.64
N TRP A 162 1.90 -16.22 -13.79
CA TRP A 162 2.77 -16.55 -14.92
C TRP A 162 3.31 -18.00 -14.90
N TRP A 163 3.29 -18.70 -13.74
CA TRP A 163 3.64 -20.13 -13.66
C TRP A 163 2.45 -20.98 -14.10
N ASP A 164 2.14 -20.88 -15.35
CA ASP A 164 0.98 -21.44 -16.03
C ASP A 164 1.20 -22.89 -16.53
N ALA A 165 0.26 -23.39 -17.33
CA ALA A 165 0.31 -24.73 -17.91
C ALA A 165 1.56 -24.96 -18.77
N TRP A 166 2.08 -23.93 -19.47
CA TRP A 166 3.32 -24.06 -20.25
C TRP A 166 4.52 -24.24 -19.32
N HIS A 167 4.63 -23.44 -18.25
CA HIS A 167 5.69 -23.60 -17.26
C HIS A 167 5.65 -24.96 -16.57
N ILE A 168 4.45 -25.48 -16.29
CA ILE A 168 4.29 -26.80 -15.67
C ILE A 168 4.78 -27.92 -16.59
N SER A 169 4.43 -27.88 -17.88
CA SER A 169 4.70 -28.97 -18.83
C SER A 169 6.06 -28.87 -19.52
N SER A 170 6.54 -27.65 -19.79
CA SER A 170 7.67 -27.41 -20.68
C SER A 170 8.67 -26.36 -20.15
N GLY A 171 8.39 -25.75 -19.01
CA GLY A 171 9.24 -24.74 -18.36
C GLY A 171 9.88 -25.27 -17.08
N LEU A 172 9.41 -24.76 -15.94
CA LEU A 172 9.93 -25.04 -14.60
C LEU A 172 9.42 -26.36 -13.98
N GLY A 173 8.37 -26.97 -14.55
CA GLY A 173 7.70 -28.14 -14.00
C GLY A 173 6.63 -27.79 -12.97
N ILE A 174 6.20 -28.80 -12.20
CA ILE A 174 5.20 -28.62 -11.14
C ILE A 174 5.75 -27.62 -10.12
N TYR A 175 4.90 -26.67 -9.72
CA TYR A 175 5.22 -25.66 -8.72
C TYR A 175 5.42 -26.29 -7.34
N SER A 176 6.46 -25.84 -6.65
CA SER A 176 6.57 -25.95 -5.20
C SER A 176 7.21 -24.67 -4.64
N ASP A 177 6.90 -24.31 -3.41
CA ASP A 177 7.50 -23.15 -2.73
C ASP A 177 9.03 -23.28 -2.70
N LYS A 178 9.53 -24.49 -2.44
CA LYS A 178 10.96 -24.79 -2.40
C LYS A 178 11.63 -24.54 -3.75
N LYS A 179 11.03 -25.06 -4.84
CA LYS A 179 11.54 -24.85 -6.20
C LYS A 179 11.53 -23.36 -6.58
N PHE A 180 10.48 -22.64 -6.26
CA PHE A 180 10.41 -21.22 -6.57
C PHE A 180 11.42 -20.40 -5.77
N ARG A 181 11.63 -20.67 -4.48
CA ARG A 181 12.70 -20.02 -3.70
C ARG A 181 14.08 -20.28 -4.29
N LEU A 182 14.38 -21.51 -4.66
CA LEU A 182 15.64 -21.85 -5.30
C LEU A 182 15.79 -21.17 -6.65
N PHE A 183 14.72 -21.13 -7.46
CA PHE A 183 14.73 -20.42 -8.73
C PHE A 183 15.09 -18.94 -8.54
N ILE A 184 14.45 -18.24 -7.59
CA ILE A 184 14.75 -16.85 -7.28
C ILE A 184 16.21 -16.70 -6.80
N GLN A 185 16.66 -17.57 -5.91
CA GLN A 185 18.02 -17.53 -5.37
C GLN A 185 19.09 -17.67 -6.48
N VAL A 186 18.87 -18.56 -7.44
CA VAL A 186 19.81 -18.86 -8.53
C VAL A 186 19.78 -17.80 -9.62
N THR A 187 18.58 -17.29 -9.97
CA THR A 187 18.38 -16.41 -11.14
C THR A 187 18.23 -14.94 -10.78
N GLY A 188 17.91 -14.62 -9.52
CA GLY A 188 17.53 -13.26 -9.10
C GLY A 188 16.19 -12.80 -9.67
N LYS A 189 15.33 -13.72 -10.17
CA LYS A 189 14.05 -13.39 -10.82
C LYS A 189 12.88 -14.01 -10.07
N ASP A 190 11.93 -13.18 -9.73
CA ASP A 190 10.68 -13.55 -9.06
C ASP A 190 9.45 -13.39 -9.97
N ASP A 191 9.61 -12.69 -11.10
CA ASP A 191 8.56 -12.46 -12.10
C ASP A 191 9.07 -12.77 -13.51
N LEU A 192 8.42 -13.74 -14.17
CA LEU A 192 8.68 -14.12 -15.56
C LEU A 192 7.50 -13.75 -16.48
N THR A 193 6.63 -12.83 -16.06
CA THR A 193 5.49 -12.37 -16.87
C THR A 193 5.99 -11.77 -18.18
N LEU A 194 5.55 -12.35 -19.30
CA LEU A 194 5.99 -11.93 -20.63
C LEU A 194 5.40 -10.57 -21.02
N VAL A 195 6.12 -9.83 -21.87
CA VAL A 195 5.67 -8.53 -22.42
C VAL A 195 4.27 -8.65 -23.06
N LYS A 196 3.99 -9.73 -23.80
CA LYS A 196 2.69 -9.98 -24.42
C LYS A 196 1.54 -10.13 -23.39
N ASP A 197 1.86 -10.46 -22.15
CA ASP A 197 0.92 -10.69 -21.03
C ASP A 197 0.94 -9.52 -20.03
N GLY A 198 1.51 -8.38 -20.43
CA GLY A 198 1.59 -7.16 -19.63
C GLY A 198 2.80 -7.07 -18.68
N GLY A 199 3.74 -8.01 -18.76
CA GLY A 199 4.99 -8.01 -18.01
C GLY A 199 6.12 -7.25 -18.70
N LYS A 200 7.36 -7.57 -18.29
CA LYS A 200 8.58 -6.93 -18.81
C LYS A 200 9.59 -7.94 -19.39
N MET A 201 9.26 -9.24 -19.40
CA MET A 201 10.18 -10.29 -19.78
C MET A 201 9.98 -10.67 -21.25
N GLU A 202 11.07 -10.74 -22.01
CA GLU A 202 11.05 -11.33 -23.36
C GLU A 202 11.08 -12.85 -23.27
N TYR A 203 10.49 -13.54 -24.25
CA TYR A 203 10.40 -15.00 -24.24
C TYR A 203 11.78 -15.67 -24.24
N SER A 204 12.74 -15.11 -24.98
CA SER A 204 14.14 -15.61 -25.01
C SER A 204 14.81 -15.54 -23.63
N ASP A 205 14.61 -14.41 -22.93
CA ASP A 205 15.21 -14.18 -21.62
C ASP A 205 14.60 -15.12 -20.58
N MET A 206 13.26 -15.26 -20.58
CA MET A 206 12.55 -16.21 -19.75
C MET A 206 13.08 -17.64 -19.93
N ARG A 207 13.22 -18.09 -21.18
CA ARG A 207 13.83 -19.39 -21.48
C ARG A 207 15.25 -19.48 -20.93
N GLY A 208 16.05 -18.42 -21.07
CA GLY A 208 17.41 -18.35 -20.55
C GLY A 208 17.47 -18.58 -19.03
N TYR A 209 16.62 -17.91 -18.25
CA TYR A 209 16.58 -18.10 -16.80
C TYR A 209 16.10 -19.50 -16.40
N VAL A 210 15.08 -20.04 -17.08
CA VAL A 210 14.61 -21.41 -16.82
C VAL A 210 15.69 -22.45 -17.14
N THR A 211 16.43 -22.27 -18.24
CA THR A 211 17.53 -23.13 -18.65
C THR A 211 18.72 -23.01 -17.67
N MET A 212 19.07 -21.80 -17.23
CA MET A 212 20.07 -21.57 -16.19
C MET A 212 19.75 -22.37 -14.93
N PHE A 213 18.51 -22.31 -14.45
CA PHE A 213 18.08 -23.04 -13.26
C PHE A 213 18.14 -24.55 -13.46
N LYS A 214 17.78 -25.05 -14.65
CA LYS A 214 17.92 -26.48 -14.99
C LYS A 214 19.37 -26.96 -14.85
N TYR A 215 20.32 -26.25 -15.45
CA TYR A 215 21.74 -26.62 -15.37
C TYR A 215 22.28 -26.50 -13.96
N TRP A 216 21.85 -25.46 -13.21
CA TRP A 216 22.24 -25.38 -11.81
C TRP A 216 21.75 -26.57 -10.99
N LEU A 217 20.51 -27.09 -11.21
CA LEU A 217 19.99 -28.28 -10.56
C LEU A 217 20.73 -29.56 -10.94
N ILE A 218 21.30 -29.64 -12.14
CA ILE A 218 22.15 -30.78 -12.57
C ILE A 218 23.45 -30.80 -11.78
N GLU A 219 24.05 -29.63 -11.55
CA GLU A 219 25.29 -29.49 -10.78
C GLU A 219 25.03 -29.55 -9.25
N HIS A 220 23.84 -29.16 -8.80
CA HIS A 220 23.45 -29.11 -7.40
C HIS A 220 22.10 -29.81 -7.18
N PRO A 221 22.08 -31.16 -7.22
CA PRO A 221 20.84 -31.93 -7.11
C PRO A 221 20.05 -31.58 -5.84
N GLN A 222 18.77 -31.29 -6.00
CA GLN A 222 17.83 -30.95 -4.95
C GLN A 222 16.66 -31.94 -4.96
N THR A 223 15.98 -32.06 -3.81
CA THR A 223 14.74 -32.84 -3.68
C THR A 223 13.58 -31.91 -3.36
N GLU A 224 12.39 -32.27 -3.82
CA GLU A 224 11.13 -31.67 -3.38
C GLU A 224 10.82 -32.09 -1.93
N ASP A 225 9.80 -31.45 -1.32
CA ASP A 225 9.42 -31.78 0.07
C ASP A 225 8.85 -33.19 0.23
N ASN A 226 8.39 -33.81 -0.87
CA ASN A 226 7.93 -35.19 -0.91
C ASN A 226 9.08 -36.21 -1.08
N GLY A 227 10.34 -35.74 -1.17
CA GLY A 227 11.54 -36.60 -1.35
C GLY A 227 11.88 -36.91 -2.79
N GLU A 228 11.06 -36.55 -3.76
CA GLU A 228 11.37 -36.72 -5.19
C GLU A 228 12.47 -35.77 -5.65
N GLN A 229 13.24 -36.18 -6.67
CA GLN A 229 14.24 -35.29 -7.25
C GLN A 229 13.56 -34.07 -7.93
N MET A 230 14.04 -32.87 -7.61
CA MET A 230 13.58 -31.65 -8.26
C MET A 230 14.05 -31.61 -9.71
N THR A 231 13.12 -31.43 -10.64
CA THR A 231 13.38 -31.42 -12.08
C THR A 231 12.79 -30.22 -12.77
N VAL A 232 13.38 -29.83 -13.91
CA VAL A 232 12.95 -28.74 -14.78
C VAL A 232 12.83 -29.30 -16.20
N PRO A 233 11.60 -29.40 -16.77
CA PRO A 233 11.36 -30.12 -18.03
C PRO A 233 11.84 -29.39 -19.28
N ILE A 234 12.17 -28.10 -19.22
CA ILE A 234 12.60 -27.34 -20.40
C ILE A 234 13.64 -28.08 -21.23
N VAL A 235 13.42 -28.14 -22.55
CA VAL A 235 14.42 -28.64 -23.48
C VAL A 235 15.35 -27.49 -23.82
N GLY A 236 16.62 -27.69 -23.49
CA GLY A 236 17.72 -26.74 -23.75
C GLY A 236 18.41 -27.04 -25.07
#